data_23dadc482fbb1b0591a2b5196f37cd5e
#
_entry.id   23dadc482fbb1b0591a2b5196f37cd5e
#
_cell.length_a   1.000
_cell.length_b   1.000
_cell.length_c   1.000
_cell.angle_alpha   90.00
_cell.angle_beta   90.00
_cell.angle_gamma   90.00
#
_symmetry.space_group_name_H-M   'P 1'
#
loop_
_entity.id
_entity.type
_entity.pdbx_description
1 polymer ?
#
loop_
_entity_poly.entity_id
_entity_poly.type
_entity_poly.pdbx_seq_one_letter_code
_entity_poly.pdbx_strand_id
1 'polypeptide(L)'
;VISLSTRALMTTIRLDGIAFETADIGDLNDLHAKLNLTLRNLADDRLALWTHLIRRQDTGYPEGAFASGFARDLDVGYREALQGTRLVRNELYLTIVAHPGRDRAEAAAGFVTRLGQARRGGGEVEAAALKRLNDAARDISAALGRYGPVQLGLVEHDGILFSEPMR
;
A
#
# COMPACT_ATOMS: atom_id res chain seq x y z
N VAL A 1 -4.79 -8.69 6.40
CA VAL A 1 -4.41 -9.60 5.30
C VAL A 1 -5.67 -10.18 4.68
N ILE A 2 -5.74 -10.21 3.37
CA ILE A 2 -6.88 -10.73 2.59
C ILE A 2 -6.41 -11.99 1.86
N SER A 3 -7.22 -13.05 1.90
CA SER A 3 -7.00 -14.25 1.11
C SER A 3 -7.75 -14.15 -0.22
N LEU A 4 -7.05 -14.39 -1.32
CA LEU A 4 -7.61 -14.39 -2.67
C LEU A 4 -8.13 -15.80 -3.05
N SER A 5 -8.99 -15.87 -4.05
CA SER A 5 -9.50 -17.14 -4.58
C SER A 5 -8.40 -18.10 -5.06
N THR A 6 -7.24 -17.56 -5.42
CA THR A 6 -6.03 -18.31 -5.81
C THR A 6 -5.23 -18.83 -4.61
N ARG A 7 -5.68 -18.63 -3.37
CA ARG A 7 -4.96 -18.83 -2.10
C ARG A 7 -3.75 -17.91 -1.93
N ALA A 8 -3.55 -16.93 -2.78
CA ALA A 8 -2.58 -15.88 -2.55
C ALA A 8 -3.08 -14.98 -1.42
N LEU A 9 -2.15 -14.48 -0.61
CA LEU A 9 -2.44 -13.55 0.47
C LEU A 9 -2.00 -12.16 0.05
N MET A 10 -2.77 -11.14 0.39
CA MET A 10 -2.43 -9.76 0.07
C MET A 10 -2.58 -8.82 1.25
N THR A 11 -1.79 -7.76 1.24
CA THR A 11 -1.93 -6.61 2.12
C THR A 11 -1.64 -5.34 1.34
N THR A 12 -2.26 -4.24 1.73
CA THR A 12 -2.08 -2.94 1.09
C THR A 12 -1.59 -1.92 2.10
N ILE A 13 -0.64 -1.12 1.70
CA ILE A 13 -0.05 -0.03 2.47
C ILE A 13 -0.37 1.27 1.73
N ARG A 14 -0.99 2.22 2.40
CA ARG A 14 -1.13 3.59 1.91
C ARG A 14 0.14 4.36 2.23
N LEU A 15 0.61 5.19 1.30
CA LEU A 15 1.74 6.08 1.47
C LEU A 15 1.26 7.53 1.36
N ASP A 16 1.59 8.35 2.34
CA ASP A 16 1.23 9.79 2.31
C ASP A 16 2.13 10.57 1.33
N GLY A 17 3.31 10.02 1.05
CA GLY A 17 4.29 10.68 0.19
C GLY A 17 5.18 11.67 0.95
N ILE A 18 5.99 12.39 0.20
CA ILE A 18 6.82 13.50 0.71
C ILE A 18 6.75 14.68 -0.27
N ALA A 19 6.83 15.88 0.25
CA ALA A 19 7.02 17.07 -0.58
C ALA A 19 8.43 17.01 -1.19
N PHE A 20 8.52 17.23 -2.50
CA PHE A 20 9.78 17.18 -3.25
C PHE A 20 10.14 18.51 -3.92
N GLU A 21 9.22 19.47 -3.93
CA GLU A 21 9.34 20.73 -4.65
C GLU A 21 10.51 21.59 -4.13
N THR A 22 10.87 21.41 -2.85
CA THR A 22 11.97 22.13 -2.21
C THR A 22 13.15 21.24 -1.84
N ALA A 23 13.12 19.97 -2.27
CA ALA A 23 14.21 19.03 -1.98
C ALA A 23 15.38 19.21 -2.95
N ASP A 24 16.60 19.09 -2.42
CA ASP A 24 17.81 19.09 -3.25
C ASP A 24 17.88 17.84 -4.12
N ILE A 25 18.49 17.97 -5.31
CA ILE A 25 18.67 16.85 -6.24
C ILE A 25 19.43 15.68 -5.62
N GLY A 26 20.36 15.97 -4.71
CA GLY A 26 21.11 14.96 -3.94
C GLY A 26 20.19 14.13 -3.07
N ASP A 27 19.28 14.77 -2.32
CA ASP A 27 18.29 14.11 -1.46
C ASP A 27 17.35 13.21 -2.28
N LEU A 28 16.89 13.69 -3.44
CA LEU A 28 16.03 12.91 -4.33
C LEU A 28 16.74 11.68 -4.87
N ASN A 29 18.01 11.79 -5.25
CA ASN A 29 18.82 10.67 -5.72
C ASN A 29 19.06 9.64 -4.60
N ASP A 30 19.29 10.08 -3.36
CA ASP A 30 19.45 9.21 -2.20
C ASP A 30 18.16 8.45 -1.89
N LEU A 31 17.00 9.13 -1.96
CA LEU A 31 15.69 8.48 -1.79
C LEU A 31 15.45 7.43 -2.86
N HIS A 32 15.78 7.75 -4.11
CA HIS A 32 15.67 6.81 -5.23
C HIS A 32 16.59 5.60 -5.08
N ALA A 33 17.85 5.81 -4.66
CA ALA A 33 18.79 4.74 -4.38
C ALA A 33 18.30 3.82 -3.24
N LYS A 34 17.77 4.39 -2.16
CA LYS A 34 17.17 3.63 -1.04
C LYS A 34 15.97 2.81 -1.48
N LEU A 35 15.07 3.39 -2.30
CA LEU A 35 13.93 2.67 -2.85
C LEU A 35 14.38 1.48 -3.71
N ASN A 36 15.35 1.69 -4.61
CA ASN A 36 15.88 0.63 -5.45
C ASN A 36 16.52 -0.49 -4.61
N LEU A 37 17.26 -0.15 -3.56
CA LEU A 37 17.86 -1.13 -2.65
C LEU A 37 16.76 -1.94 -1.93
N THR A 38 15.71 -1.26 -1.44
CA THR A 38 14.57 -1.90 -0.78
C THR A 38 13.89 -2.89 -1.72
N LEU A 39 13.61 -2.49 -2.95
CA LEU A 39 12.96 -3.36 -3.95
C LEU A 39 13.83 -4.57 -4.31
N ARG A 40 15.15 -4.39 -4.40
CA ARG A 40 16.09 -5.49 -4.64
C ARG A 40 16.13 -6.50 -3.48
N ASN A 41 16.10 -6.00 -2.24
CA ASN A 41 16.11 -6.85 -1.05
C ASN A 41 14.81 -7.63 -0.87
N LEU A 42 13.71 -7.13 -1.41
CA LEU A 42 12.39 -7.76 -1.39
C LEU A 42 12.16 -8.69 -2.59
N ALA A 43 13.08 -8.74 -3.55
CA ALA A 43 12.94 -9.57 -4.73
C ALA A 43 12.85 -11.06 -4.34
N ASP A 44 11.66 -11.62 -4.48
CA ASP A 44 11.29 -13.01 -4.21
C ASP A 44 10.33 -13.44 -5.34
N ASP A 45 10.52 -14.63 -5.89
CA ASP A 45 9.71 -15.18 -6.97
C ASP A 45 8.26 -15.47 -6.56
N ARG A 46 7.98 -15.42 -5.25
CA ARG A 46 6.66 -15.65 -4.64
C ARG A 46 5.98 -14.35 -4.18
N LEU A 47 6.64 -13.22 -4.32
CA LEU A 47 6.09 -11.91 -4.02
C LEU A 47 5.81 -11.13 -5.31
N ALA A 48 4.64 -10.54 -5.38
CA ALA A 48 4.32 -9.52 -6.37
C ALA A 48 4.03 -8.19 -5.69
N LEU A 49 4.52 -7.12 -6.27
CA LEU A 49 4.33 -5.76 -5.79
C LEU A 49 3.57 -4.96 -6.82
N TRP A 50 2.48 -4.33 -6.40
CA TRP A 50 1.62 -3.49 -7.23
C TRP A 50 1.55 -2.09 -6.66
N THR A 51 1.75 -1.10 -7.51
CA THR A 51 1.58 0.31 -7.15
C THR A 51 0.29 0.83 -7.75
N HIS A 52 -0.49 1.57 -6.96
CA HIS A 52 -1.71 2.21 -7.40
C HIS A 52 -1.60 3.70 -7.10
N LEU A 53 -1.71 4.52 -8.13
CA LEU A 53 -1.81 5.96 -8.02
C LEU A 53 -3.24 6.36 -8.36
N ILE A 54 -3.99 6.80 -7.35
CA ILE A 54 -5.38 7.23 -7.50
C ILE A 54 -5.41 8.74 -7.44
N ARG A 55 -5.91 9.36 -8.51
CA ARG A 55 -6.09 10.81 -8.58
C ARG A 55 -7.55 11.15 -8.28
N ARG A 56 -7.76 11.90 -7.22
CA ARG A 56 -9.09 12.37 -6.81
C ARG A 56 -9.17 13.89 -6.91
N GLN A 57 -10.35 14.38 -7.25
CA GLN A 57 -10.62 15.81 -7.11
C GLN A 57 -10.68 16.15 -5.63
N ASP A 58 -9.94 17.17 -5.22
CA ASP A 58 -9.96 17.70 -3.86
C ASP A 58 -10.81 18.97 -3.85
N THR A 59 -11.91 18.94 -3.12
CA THR A 59 -12.81 20.08 -2.91
C THR A 59 -12.68 20.63 -1.50
N GLY A 60 -11.80 20.04 -0.68
CA GLY A 60 -11.56 20.44 0.70
C GLY A 60 -10.78 21.75 0.76
N TYR A 61 -11.36 22.74 1.41
CA TYR A 61 -10.66 23.95 1.81
C TYR A 61 -10.57 23.93 3.34
N PRO A 62 -9.37 24.12 3.94
CA PRO A 62 -9.24 24.10 5.38
C PRO A 62 -10.04 25.24 6.02
N GLU A 63 -10.82 24.91 7.06
CA GLU A 63 -11.49 25.92 7.84
C GLU A 63 -10.51 26.56 8.84
N GLY A 64 -10.57 27.87 8.99
CA GLY A 64 -9.73 28.62 9.91
C GLY A 64 -10.51 29.63 10.73
N ALA A 65 -10.04 29.92 11.93
CA ALA A 65 -10.53 31.03 12.74
C ALA A 65 -9.53 32.20 12.61
N PHE A 66 -10.03 33.36 12.23
CA PHE A 66 -9.21 34.55 11.98
C PHE A 66 -9.43 35.61 13.06
N ALA A 67 -8.34 36.07 13.67
CA ALA A 67 -8.38 37.10 14.70
C ALA A 67 -8.64 38.51 14.15
N SER A 68 -8.38 38.79 12.85
CA SER A 68 -8.58 40.09 12.24
C SER A 68 -9.55 40.04 11.04
N GLY A 69 -10.25 41.13 10.77
CA GLY A 69 -11.11 41.28 9.60
C GLY A 69 -10.32 41.13 8.31
N PHE A 70 -9.13 41.74 8.23
CA PHE A 70 -8.26 41.64 7.06
C PHE A 70 -7.89 40.20 6.71
N ALA A 71 -7.49 39.40 7.70
CA ALA A 71 -7.14 37.99 7.47
C ALA A 71 -8.34 37.17 6.97
N ARG A 72 -9.55 37.47 7.47
CA ARG A 72 -10.78 36.87 6.99
C ARG A 72 -11.09 37.23 5.54
N ASP A 73 -11.00 38.53 5.19
CA ASP A 73 -11.28 38.99 3.85
C ASP A 73 -10.29 38.45 2.84
N LEU A 74 -9.01 38.30 3.24
CA LEU A 74 -7.97 37.65 2.43
C LEU A 74 -8.31 36.18 2.20
N ASP A 75 -8.72 35.43 3.25
CA ASP A 75 -9.11 34.02 3.16
C ASP A 75 -10.32 33.85 2.23
N VAL A 76 -11.33 34.72 2.32
CA VAL A 76 -12.50 34.69 1.44
C VAL A 76 -12.08 34.88 -0.01
N GLY A 77 -11.25 35.90 -0.30
CA GLY A 77 -10.75 36.16 -1.66
C GLY A 77 -9.93 34.99 -2.22
N TYR A 78 -9.11 34.33 -1.37
CA TYR A 78 -8.34 33.16 -1.76
C TYR A 78 -9.24 31.95 -2.03
N ARG A 79 -10.24 31.71 -1.18
CA ARG A 79 -11.24 30.66 -1.35
C ARG A 79 -12.03 30.83 -2.65
N GLU A 80 -12.47 32.04 -2.96
CA GLU A 80 -13.16 32.36 -4.21
C GLU A 80 -12.28 32.12 -5.43
N ALA A 81 -11.02 32.52 -5.38
CA ALA A 81 -10.05 32.24 -6.45
C ALA A 81 -9.83 30.77 -6.70
N LEU A 82 -9.84 29.92 -5.63
CA LEU A 82 -9.68 28.49 -5.74
C LEU A 82 -10.94 27.76 -6.23
N GLN A 83 -12.14 28.29 -6.01
CA GLN A 83 -13.41 27.66 -6.43
C GLN A 83 -13.48 27.40 -7.95
N GLY A 84 -12.78 28.22 -8.76
CA GLY A 84 -12.65 28.03 -10.21
C GLY A 84 -11.56 27.04 -10.62
N THR A 85 -10.75 26.57 -9.69
CA THR A 85 -9.58 25.73 -9.96
C THR A 85 -9.86 24.27 -9.61
N ARG A 86 -9.63 23.37 -10.55
CA ARG A 86 -9.75 21.93 -10.29
C ARG A 86 -8.53 21.44 -9.53
N LEU A 87 -8.62 21.44 -8.22
CA LEU A 87 -7.59 20.86 -7.36
C LEU A 87 -7.70 19.33 -7.39
N VAL A 88 -6.55 18.67 -7.41
CA VAL A 88 -6.48 17.20 -7.40
C VAL A 88 -5.47 16.74 -6.37
N ARG A 89 -5.79 15.65 -5.69
CA ARG A 89 -4.91 14.94 -4.76
C ARG A 89 -4.54 13.58 -5.33
N ASN A 90 -3.28 13.24 -5.24
CA ASN A 90 -2.79 11.90 -5.56
C ASN A 90 -2.71 11.06 -4.27
N GLU A 91 -3.29 9.86 -4.31
CA GLU A 91 -3.20 8.87 -3.25
C GLU A 91 -2.36 7.70 -3.77
N LEU A 92 -1.32 7.34 -3.03
CA LEU A 92 -0.41 6.27 -3.41
C LEU A 92 -0.63 5.05 -2.51
N TYR A 93 -0.83 3.90 -3.14
CA TYR A 93 -0.98 2.62 -2.46
C TYR A 93 0.02 1.61 -3.01
N LEU A 94 0.53 0.79 -2.11
CA LEU A 94 1.43 -0.31 -2.41
C LEU A 94 0.78 -1.61 -1.94
N THR A 95 0.45 -2.49 -2.86
CA THR A 95 -0.14 -3.79 -2.57
C THR A 95 0.90 -4.88 -2.74
N ILE A 96 1.09 -5.67 -1.68
CA ILE A 96 1.99 -6.82 -1.65
C ILE A 96 1.13 -8.07 -1.75
N VAL A 97 1.47 -8.95 -2.67
CA VAL A 97 0.79 -10.24 -2.86
C VAL A 97 1.80 -11.35 -2.67
N ALA A 98 1.56 -12.24 -1.70
CA ALA A 98 2.34 -13.43 -1.48
C ALA A 98 1.63 -14.64 -2.09
N HIS A 99 2.27 -15.29 -3.04
CA HIS A 99 1.77 -16.51 -3.65
C HIS A 99 2.16 -17.73 -2.80
N PRO A 100 1.23 -18.66 -2.54
CA PRO A 100 1.59 -19.94 -1.93
C PRO A 100 2.54 -20.66 -2.90
N GLY A 101 3.71 -21.07 -2.40
CA GLY A 101 4.69 -21.73 -3.24
C GLY A 101 4.14 -23.04 -3.79
N ARG A 102 4.21 -23.20 -5.08
CA ARG A 102 4.28 -24.51 -5.69
C ARG A 102 5.76 -24.87 -5.72
N ASP A 103 6.22 -25.66 -4.78
CA ASP A 103 7.53 -26.25 -4.94
C ASP A 103 7.51 -27.05 -6.25
N ARG A 104 8.43 -26.76 -7.15
CA ARG A 104 8.63 -27.57 -8.37
C ARG A 104 8.83 -29.05 -8.00
N ALA A 105 9.37 -29.33 -6.80
CA ALA A 105 9.47 -30.67 -6.24
C ALA A 105 8.10 -31.25 -5.86
N GLU A 106 7.15 -30.45 -5.33
CA GLU A 106 5.77 -30.90 -5.07
C GLU A 106 4.96 -31.11 -6.35
N ALA A 107 5.21 -30.34 -7.41
CA ALA A 107 4.58 -30.59 -8.71
C ALA A 107 5.02 -31.93 -9.31
N ALA A 108 6.25 -32.37 -9.08
CA ALA A 108 6.77 -33.67 -9.51
C ALA A 108 6.34 -34.82 -8.54
N ALA A 109 6.31 -34.57 -7.24
CA ALA A 109 5.86 -35.55 -6.23
C ALA A 109 4.32 -35.66 -6.16
N GLY A 110 3.59 -34.61 -6.50
CA GLY A 110 2.12 -34.57 -6.45
C GLY A 110 1.43 -35.51 -7.45
N PHE A 111 2.18 -36.07 -8.40
CA PHE A 111 1.64 -37.13 -9.27
C PHE A 111 1.56 -38.49 -8.56
N VAL A 112 2.40 -38.71 -7.54
CA VAL A 112 2.49 -40.00 -6.82
C VAL A 112 1.67 -39.99 -5.53
N THR A 113 1.43 -38.84 -4.89
CA THR A 113 0.79 -38.75 -3.55
C THR A 113 -0.67 -38.28 -3.55
N ARG A 114 -1.32 -38.16 -4.72
CA ARG A 114 -2.72 -37.75 -4.81
C ARG A 114 -3.75 -38.64 -4.13
N LEU A 115 -3.35 -39.80 -3.62
CA LEU A 115 -4.26 -40.81 -3.03
C LEU A 115 -4.30 -40.83 -1.50
N GLY A 116 -3.45 -40.10 -0.76
CA GLY A 116 -3.40 -40.28 0.69
C GLY A 116 -3.25 -39.07 1.61
N GLN A 117 -2.82 -37.90 1.17
CA GLN A 117 -2.42 -36.85 2.10
C GLN A 117 -2.95 -35.42 1.76
N ALA A 118 -4.04 -35.29 1.05
CA ALA A 118 -4.60 -34.00 0.61
C ALA A 118 -5.06 -33.03 1.74
N ARG A 119 -4.97 -33.38 3.01
CA ARG A 119 -5.50 -32.59 4.13
C ARG A 119 -4.49 -31.97 5.10
N ARG A 120 -3.22 -32.36 5.09
CA ARG A 120 -2.24 -31.85 6.08
C ARG A 120 -1.27 -30.78 5.55
N GLY A 121 -1.00 -30.70 4.28
CA GLY A 121 -0.03 -29.74 3.72
C GLY A 121 -0.54 -28.31 3.47
N GLY A 122 -1.86 -28.09 3.46
CA GLY A 122 -2.44 -26.77 3.13
C GLY A 122 -2.15 -25.68 4.16
N GLY A 123 -2.17 -26.03 5.44
CA GLY A 123 -1.97 -25.05 6.51
C GLY A 123 -0.53 -24.55 6.65
N GLU A 124 0.46 -25.42 6.41
CA GLU A 124 1.88 -25.03 6.50
C GLU A 124 2.29 -24.08 5.36
N VAL A 125 1.80 -24.35 4.15
CA VAL A 125 2.05 -23.51 2.98
C VAL A 125 1.42 -22.13 3.15
N GLU A 126 0.21 -22.08 3.69
CA GLU A 126 -0.49 -20.82 3.97
C GLU A 126 0.22 -20.04 5.12
N ALA A 127 0.65 -20.71 6.16
CA ALA A 127 1.42 -20.10 7.25
C ALA A 127 2.77 -19.53 6.76
N ALA A 128 3.45 -20.23 5.86
CA ALA A 128 4.69 -19.74 5.25
C ALA A 128 4.44 -18.51 4.35
N ALA A 129 3.35 -18.50 3.56
CA ALA A 129 2.97 -17.37 2.76
C ALA A 129 2.59 -16.17 3.63
N LEU A 130 1.85 -16.38 4.72
CA LEU A 130 1.48 -15.34 5.68
C LEU A 130 2.71 -14.72 6.35
N LYS A 131 3.65 -15.55 6.80
CA LYS A 131 4.90 -15.08 7.38
C LYS A 131 5.67 -14.23 6.38
N ARG A 132 5.84 -14.69 5.14
CA ARG A 132 6.53 -13.96 4.07
C ARG A 132 5.87 -12.61 3.79
N LEU A 133 4.54 -12.58 3.71
CA LEU A 133 3.78 -11.36 3.49
C LEU A 133 3.98 -10.35 4.63
N ASN A 134 3.91 -10.81 5.88
CA ASN A 134 4.10 -9.95 7.05
C ASN A 134 5.54 -9.44 7.17
N ASP A 135 6.53 -10.26 6.87
CA ASP A 135 7.93 -9.85 6.87
C ASP A 135 8.16 -8.80 5.78
N ALA A 136 7.69 -9.03 4.55
CA ALA A 136 7.79 -8.07 3.45
C ALA A 136 7.06 -6.75 3.76
N ALA A 137 5.85 -6.81 4.35
CA ALA A 137 5.11 -5.60 4.73
C ALA A 137 5.84 -4.78 5.81
N ARG A 138 6.46 -5.45 6.79
CA ARG A 138 7.27 -4.81 7.83
C ARG A 138 8.51 -4.15 7.25
N ASP A 139 9.24 -4.86 6.40
CA ASP A 139 10.49 -4.38 5.80
C ASP A 139 10.23 -3.19 4.87
N ILE A 140 9.17 -3.24 4.06
CA ILE A 140 8.72 -2.12 3.23
C ILE A 140 8.32 -0.92 4.10
N SER A 141 7.51 -1.14 5.13
CA SER A 141 7.05 -0.05 6.00
C SER A 141 8.23 0.60 6.73
N ALA A 142 9.22 -0.18 7.17
CA ALA A 142 10.43 0.34 7.80
C ALA A 142 11.28 1.15 6.81
N ALA A 143 11.49 0.63 5.59
CA ALA A 143 12.29 1.30 4.57
C ALA A 143 11.63 2.58 4.05
N LEU A 144 10.30 2.60 3.96
CA LEU A 144 9.50 3.72 3.49
C LEU A 144 8.95 4.59 4.63
N GLY A 145 9.52 4.52 5.84
CA GLY A 145 9.02 5.24 7.02
C GLY A 145 8.84 6.75 6.81
N ARG A 146 9.68 7.40 5.99
CA ARG A 146 9.57 8.82 5.65
C ARG A 146 8.35 9.17 4.79
N TYR A 147 7.75 8.19 4.13
CA TYR A 147 6.58 8.36 3.27
C TYR A 147 5.26 8.15 4.00
N GLY A 148 5.28 8.05 5.34
CA GLY A 148 4.08 7.85 6.15
C GLY A 148 3.32 6.57 5.81
N PRO A 149 3.95 5.38 5.85
CA PRO A 149 3.29 4.13 5.50
C PRO A 149 2.21 3.79 6.54
N VAL A 150 1.01 3.53 6.07
CA VAL A 150 -0.12 3.05 6.88
C VAL A 150 -0.66 1.77 6.26
N GLN A 151 -0.54 0.66 6.98
CA GLN A 151 -1.11 -0.61 6.53
C GLN A 151 -2.64 -0.55 6.66
N LEU A 152 -3.35 -0.82 5.57
CA LEU A 152 -4.81 -0.80 5.55
C LEU A 152 -5.38 -2.02 6.27
N GLY A 153 -6.39 -1.78 7.11
CA GLY A 153 -7.15 -2.78 7.81
C GLY A 153 -8.34 -3.33 7.02
N LEU A 154 -9.19 -4.07 7.71
CA LEU A 154 -10.51 -4.47 7.23
C LEU A 154 -11.55 -3.65 7.97
N VAL A 155 -12.53 -3.15 7.24
CA VAL A 155 -13.70 -2.46 7.78
C VAL A 155 -14.94 -3.26 7.41
N GLU A 156 -15.79 -3.51 8.37
CA GLU A 156 -17.08 -4.13 8.13
C GLU A 156 -18.12 -3.05 7.82
N HIS A 157 -18.84 -3.24 6.72
CA HIS A 157 -19.98 -2.43 6.35
C HIS A 157 -21.11 -3.34 5.87
N ASP A 158 -22.28 -3.26 6.50
CA ASP A 158 -23.44 -4.10 6.22
C ASP A 158 -23.16 -5.62 6.21
N GLY A 159 -22.32 -6.08 7.16
CA GLY A 159 -21.94 -7.48 7.26
C GLY A 159 -20.94 -7.97 6.21
N ILE A 160 -20.42 -7.08 5.37
CA ILE A 160 -19.39 -7.37 4.37
C ILE A 160 -18.08 -6.75 4.81
N LEU A 161 -17.02 -7.57 4.82
CA LEU A 161 -15.66 -7.11 5.09
C LEU A 161 -15.06 -6.50 3.83
N PHE A 162 -14.77 -5.22 3.90
CA PHE A 162 -14.00 -4.51 2.88
C PHE A 162 -12.58 -4.28 3.39
N SER A 163 -11.59 -4.26 2.49
CA SER A 163 -10.34 -3.58 2.83
C SER A 163 -10.69 -2.14 3.14
N GLU A 164 -10.10 -1.58 4.20
CA GLU A 164 -10.27 -0.16 4.55
C GLU A 164 -10.21 0.65 3.26
N PRO A 165 -11.28 1.40 2.94
CA PRO A 165 -11.43 1.93 1.59
C PRO A 165 -10.22 2.81 1.26
N MET A 166 -9.72 2.65 0.06
CA MET A 166 -8.91 3.65 -0.60
C MET A 166 -9.79 4.89 -0.72
N ARG A 167 -9.83 5.68 0.36
CA ARG A 167 -10.66 6.88 0.47
C ARG A 167 -10.11 7.98 -0.41
#